data_b2d0a8a521d41dfa27ea4bed57ddc3f0
#
_entry.id   b2d0a8a521d41dfa27ea4bed57ddc3f0
#
_cell.length_a   1.000
_cell.length_b   1.000
_cell.length_c   1.000
_cell.angle_alpha   90.00
_cell.angle_beta   90.00
_cell.angle_gamma   90.00
#
_symmetry.space_group_name_H-M   'P 1'
#
loop_
_entity.id
_entity.type
_entity.pdbx_description
1 polymer ?
#
loop_
_entity_poly.entity_id
_entity_poly.type
_entity_poly.pdbx_seq_one_letter_code
_entity_poly.pdbx_strand_id
1 'polypeptide(L)'
;LTGCGFVLVSLAFGQIKKQFSVEDTPACENIRLSVRANSGNCYVKPSQSHDILNVFSNQTEEAYAHNFRKEVKGKTCEVVLNLEEVQANGISQSISTRFFGPSDERAEENKLWKMYLTESKPYLLELNYGVGNANIDLSGLAIKRLKITTGSADVKVGYYSELENQVDM
;
A
#
# COMPACT_ATOMS: atom_id res chain seq x y z
N LEU A 1 21.09 49.04 -14.98
CA LEU A 1 20.66 47.71 -15.44
C LEU A 1 20.65 46.76 -14.24
N THR A 2 19.46 46.63 -13.61
CA THR A 2 19.24 45.80 -12.41
C THR A 2 18.65 44.48 -12.88
N GLY A 3 19.43 43.41 -12.85
CA GLY A 3 19.00 42.07 -13.18
C GLY A 3 18.23 41.46 -12.00
N CYS A 4 16.92 41.29 -12.14
CA CYS A 4 16.06 40.60 -11.20
C CYS A 4 16.19 39.07 -11.45
N GLY A 5 16.98 38.38 -10.62
CA GLY A 5 17.11 36.95 -10.68
C GLY A 5 15.85 36.28 -10.12
N PHE A 6 15.06 35.66 -10.98
CA PHE A 6 13.97 34.76 -10.56
C PHE A 6 14.57 33.44 -10.04
N VAL A 7 14.51 33.24 -8.75
CA VAL A 7 14.79 31.92 -8.15
C VAL A 7 13.54 31.06 -8.29
N LEU A 8 13.55 30.17 -9.26
CA LEU A 8 12.55 29.11 -9.38
C LEU A 8 12.81 28.07 -8.27
N VAL A 9 12.07 28.16 -7.18
CA VAL A 9 11.99 27.10 -6.19
C VAL A 9 11.12 25.99 -6.78
N SER A 10 11.76 24.99 -7.38
CA SER A 10 11.08 23.75 -7.75
C SER A 10 10.73 22.98 -6.50
N LEU A 11 9.46 23.00 -6.12
CA LEU A 11 8.90 22.08 -5.12
C LEU A 11 8.98 20.67 -5.70
N ALA A 12 10.00 19.92 -5.32
CA ALA A 12 10.11 18.50 -5.64
C ALA A 12 9.08 17.73 -4.79
N PHE A 13 7.83 17.66 -5.28
CA PHE A 13 6.91 16.63 -4.79
C PHE A 13 7.54 15.29 -5.15
N GLY A 14 7.77 14.43 -4.14
CA GLY A 14 8.36 13.12 -4.35
C GLY A 14 7.61 12.36 -5.44
N GLN A 15 8.29 12.05 -6.55
CA GLN A 15 7.68 11.33 -7.65
C GLN A 15 7.27 9.93 -7.20
N ILE A 16 6.02 9.55 -7.49
CA ILE A 16 5.54 8.19 -7.27
C ILE A 16 6.27 7.26 -8.23
N LYS A 17 6.99 6.27 -7.69
CA LYS A 17 7.76 5.29 -8.47
C LYS A 17 7.22 3.89 -8.24
N LYS A 18 7.34 3.03 -9.25
CA LYS A 18 7.08 1.59 -9.10
C LYS A 18 8.17 1.02 -8.20
N GLN A 19 7.73 0.36 -7.12
CA GLN A 19 8.63 -0.27 -6.15
C GLN A 19 8.89 -1.72 -6.51
N PHE A 20 7.81 -2.47 -6.72
CA PHE A 20 7.90 -3.87 -7.14
C PHE A 20 6.60 -4.36 -7.78
N SER A 21 6.67 -5.51 -8.44
CA SER A 21 5.54 -6.24 -8.98
C SER A 21 5.61 -7.72 -8.62
N VAL A 22 4.45 -8.34 -8.59
CA VAL A 22 4.29 -9.78 -8.42
C VAL A 22 3.71 -10.33 -9.70
N GLU A 23 4.55 -11.05 -10.45
CA GLU A 23 4.14 -11.68 -11.70
C GLU A 23 3.11 -12.76 -11.46
N ASP A 24 2.18 -12.92 -12.42
CA ASP A 24 1.23 -14.01 -12.40
C ASP A 24 1.94 -15.36 -12.65
N THR A 25 1.33 -16.40 -12.12
CA THR A 25 1.77 -17.77 -12.29
C THR A 25 0.60 -18.58 -12.86
N PRO A 26 0.74 -19.21 -14.01
CA PRO A 26 -0.36 -19.97 -14.65
C PRO A 26 -0.99 -21.05 -13.76
N ALA A 27 -0.20 -21.62 -12.84
CA ALA A 27 -0.69 -22.61 -11.88
C ALA A 27 -1.68 -22.05 -10.84
N CYS A 28 -1.77 -20.71 -10.69
CA CYS A 28 -2.63 -20.06 -9.72
C CYS A 28 -3.99 -19.74 -10.33
N GLU A 29 -5.04 -20.34 -9.80
CA GLU A 29 -6.44 -20.02 -10.14
C GLU A 29 -7.02 -18.97 -9.19
N ASN A 30 -6.47 -18.84 -7.98
CA ASN A 30 -6.90 -17.90 -6.96
C ASN A 30 -5.70 -17.19 -6.35
N ILE A 31 -5.93 -15.99 -5.83
CA ILE A 31 -4.91 -15.20 -5.15
C ILE A 31 -5.35 -14.97 -3.70
N ARG A 32 -4.51 -15.36 -2.75
CA ARG A 32 -4.64 -14.92 -1.36
C ARG A 32 -3.61 -13.82 -1.14
N LEU A 33 -4.07 -12.59 -1.02
CA LEU A 33 -3.23 -11.43 -0.79
C LEU A 33 -3.43 -10.92 0.63
N SER A 34 -2.35 -10.94 1.42
CA SER A 34 -2.29 -10.32 2.74
C SER A 34 -1.35 -9.14 2.70
N VAL A 35 -1.87 -7.96 2.99
CA VAL A 35 -1.11 -6.71 3.05
C VAL A 35 -1.14 -6.17 4.46
N ARG A 36 0.03 -5.81 4.97
CA ARG A 36 0.18 -5.07 6.22
C ARG A 36 0.91 -3.77 5.95
N ALA A 37 0.29 -2.65 6.32
CA ALA A 37 0.90 -1.32 6.24
C ALA A 37 0.68 -0.58 7.56
N ASN A 38 1.74 -0.03 8.15
CA ASN A 38 1.66 0.59 9.48
C ASN A 38 1.11 2.00 9.43
N SER A 39 1.44 2.79 8.40
CA SER A 39 1.01 4.20 8.32
C SER A 39 0.99 4.74 6.89
N GLY A 40 0.41 5.93 6.74
CA GLY A 40 0.37 6.72 5.50
C GLY A 40 -0.96 6.68 4.77
N ASN A 41 -0.96 7.01 3.49
CA ASN A 41 -2.13 6.95 2.62
C ASN A 41 -2.01 5.73 1.70
N CYS A 42 -2.99 4.84 1.73
CA CYS A 42 -3.01 3.63 0.94
C CYS A 42 -4.15 3.66 -0.08
N TYR A 43 -3.85 3.38 -1.33
CA TYR A 43 -4.83 3.22 -2.40
C TYR A 43 -4.72 1.82 -2.99
N VAL A 44 -5.82 1.10 -3.01
CA VAL A 44 -5.95 -0.18 -3.70
C VAL A 44 -6.90 0.01 -4.86
N LYS A 45 -6.50 -0.42 -6.06
CA LYS A 45 -7.29 -0.27 -7.29
C LYS A 45 -7.18 -1.49 -8.19
N PRO A 46 -8.20 -1.76 -8.98
CA PRO A 46 -8.13 -2.75 -10.05
C PRO A 46 -7.17 -2.30 -11.15
N SER A 47 -6.65 -3.28 -11.88
CA SER A 47 -5.78 -3.06 -13.03
C SER A 47 -5.91 -4.20 -14.03
N GLN A 48 -5.82 -3.87 -15.31
CA GLN A 48 -5.76 -4.85 -16.41
C GLN A 48 -4.34 -5.38 -16.65
N SER A 49 -3.42 -5.14 -15.71
CA SER A 49 -2.07 -5.71 -15.77
C SER A 49 -2.11 -7.24 -15.64
N HIS A 50 -1.15 -7.90 -16.29
CA HIS A 50 -0.93 -9.34 -16.11
C HIS A 50 -0.33 -9.67 -14.74
N ASP A 51 0.33 -8.70 -14.08
CA ASP A 51 0.89 -8.90 -12.76
C ASP A 51 -0.21 -9.00 -11.70
N ILE A 52 -0.08 -9.94 -10.76
CA ILE A 52 -1.00 -10.10 -9.62
C ILE A 52 -1.11 -8.80 -8.82
N LEU A 53 0.03 -8.15 -8.59
CA LEU A 53 0.15 -6.95 -7.78
C LEU A 53 1.24 -6.05 -8.34
N ASN A 54 0.95 -4.77 -8.48
CA ASN A 54 1.94 -3.73 -8.73
C ASN A 54 1.88 -2.70 -7.60
N VAL A 55 3.02 -2.39 -6.99
CA VAL A 55 3.12 -1.43 -5.89
C VAL A 55 3.95 -0.23 -6.30
N PHE A 56 3.40 0.95 -6.05
CA PHE A 56 4.02 2.24 -6.27
C PHE A 56 4.05 3.03 -4.97
N SER A 57 5.09 3.81 -4.74
CA SER A 57 5.22 4.69 -3.59
C SER A 57 6.00 5.94 -3.93
N ASN A 58 5.81 6.99 -3.14
CA ASN A 58 6.66 8.16 -3.09
C ASN A 58 7.77 8.02 -2.03
N GLN A 59 7.82 6.90 -1.31
CA GLN A 59 8.85 6.62 -0.34
C GLN A 59 10.14 6.13 -1.00
N THR A 60 11.27 6.37 -0.36
CA THR A 60 12.57 5.79 -0.77
C THR A 60 12.77 4.43 -0.08
N GLU A 61 13.61 3.57 -0.64
CA GLU A 61 13.93 2.27 -0.03
C GLU A 61 14.59 2.42 1.35
N GLU A 62 15.22 3.56 1.62
CA GLU A 62 15.84 3.86 2.92
C GLU A 62 14.80 4.20 4.00
N ALA A 63 13.64 4.70 3.60
CA ALA A 63 12.57 5.10 4.52
C ALA A 63 11.69 3.94 4.97
N TYR A 64 11.67 2.84 4.23
CA TYR A 64 10.86 1.67 4.57
C TYR A 64 11.54 0.37 4.12
N ALA A 65 11.30 -0.68 4.89
CA ALA A 65 11.58 -2.06 4.47
C ALA A 65 10.29 -2.71 3.97
N HIS A 66 10.37 -3.37 2.82
CA HIS A 66 9.29 -4.24 2.39
C HIS A 66 9.74 -5.70 2.56
N ASN A 67 8.89 -6.48 3.19
CA ASN A 67 9.05 -7.92 3.26
C ASN A 67 7.97 -8.57 2.39
N PHE A 68 8.42 -9.26 1.38
CA PHE A 68 7.56 -9.87 0.39
C PHE A 68 7.81 -11.38 0.33
N ARG A 69 6.73 -12.15 0.35
CA ARG A 69 6.75 -13.60 0.17
C ARG A 69 5.65 -14.01 -0.79
N LYS A 70 6.02 -14.84 -1.77
CA LYS A 70 5.09 -15.50 -2.69
C LYS A 70 5.28 -17.01 -2.59
N GLU A 71 4.20 -17.73 -2.37
CA GLU A 71 4.16 -19.19 -2.37
C GLU A 71 2.97 -19.68 -3.20
N VAL A 72 3.15 -20.83 -3.86
CA VAL A 72 2.07 -21.50 -4.58
C VAL A 72 1.65 -22.72 -3.77
N LYS A 73 0.39 -22.74 -3.31
CA LYS A 73 -0.21 -23.83 -2.55
C LYS A 73 -1.41 -24.40 -3.31
N GLY A 74 -1.20 -25.52 -3.96
CA GLY A 74 -2.19 -26.11 -4.87
C GLY A 74 -2.50 -25.11 -5.99
N LYS A 75 -3.75 -24.66 -6.09
CA LYS A 75 -4.23 -23.71 -7.10
C LYS A 75 -4.28 -22.25 -6.60
N THR A 76 -3.70 -21.97 -5.43
CA THR A 76 -3.72 -20.64 -4.81
C THR A 76 -2.32 -20.06 -4.71
N CYS A 77 -2.14 -18.86 -5.22
CA CYS A 77 -0.98 -18.03 -4.94
C CYS A 77 -1.18 -17.30 -3.61
N GLU A 78 -0.37 -17.61 -2.62
CA GLU A 78 -0.29 -16.84 -1.38
C GLU A 78 0.75 -15.74 -1.53
N VAL A 79 0.32 -14.50 -1.42
CA VAL A 79 1.18 -13.31 -1.48
C VAL A 79 1.05 -12.58 -0.15
N VAL A 80 2.16 -12.41 0.53
CA VAL A 80 2.24 -11.64 1.79
C VAL A 80 3.14 -10.45 1.56
N LEU A 81 2.64 -9.27 1.83
CA LEU A 81 3.35 -8.01 1.73
C LEU A 81 3.29 -7.26 3.06
N ASN A 82 4.44 -7.05 3.67
CA ASN A 82 4.58 -6.17 4.83
C ASN A 82 5.32 -4.91 4.38
N LEU A 83 4.71 -3.76 4.64
CA LEU A 83 5.27 -2.43 4.41
C LEU A 83 5.55 -1.81 5.78
N GLU A 84 6.79 -1.95 6.24
CA GLU A 84 7.23 -1.47 7.56
C GLU A 84 8.21 -0.32 7.38
N GLU A 85 8.09 0.68 8.24
CA GLU A 85 9.09 1.75 8.29
C GLU A 85 10.41 1.21 8.82
N VAL A 86 11.49 1.55 8.15
CA VAL A 86 12.83 1.32 8.69
C VAL A 86 12.99 2.27 9.88
N GLN A 87 12.90 1.72 11.08
CA GLN A 87 13.31 2.47 12.26
C GLN A 87 14.82 2.70 12.12
N ALA A 88 15.22 3.96 11.99
CA ALA A 88 16.63 4.32 12.08
C ALA A 88 17.13 3.80 13.42
N ASN A 89 17.97 2.76 13.39
CA ASN A 89 18.60 2.15 14.56
C ASN A 89 19.65 3.11 15.14
N GLY A 90 19.17 4.24 15.67
CA GLY A 90 19.92 5.13 16.54
C GLY A 90 19.40 4.97 17.96
N ILE A 91 20.18 4.31 18.81
CA ILE A 91 19.89 4.10 20.24
C ILE A 91 19.63 5.41 21.04
N SER A 92 19.56 6.56 20.38
CA SER A 92 19.43 7.87 21.03
C SER A 92 18.15 8.68 20.70
N GLN A 93 17.21 8.16 19.95
CA GLN A 93 15.87 8.74 19.98
C GLN A 93 15.06 8.06 21.08
N SER A 94 15.36 8.54 22.29
CA SER A 94 14.69 8.16 23.52
C SER A 94 13.18 8.30 23.38
N ILE A 95 12.48 7.43 24.10
CA ILE A 95 11.03 7.39 24.33
C ILE A 95 10.40 8.79 24.52
N SER A 96 11.18 9.79 24.97
CA SER A 96 10.74 11.17 25.18
C SER A 96 10.33 11.92 23.90
N THR A 97 10.92 11.63 22.74
CA THR A 97 10.55 12.32 21.49
C THR A 97 9.24 11.80 20.91
N ARG A 98 8.83 10.58 21.23
CA ARG A 98 7.52 10.03 20.81
C ARG A 98 6.35 10.59 21.62
N PHE A 99 6.59 11.07 22.84
CA PHE A 99 5.51 11.56 23.72
C PHE A 99 5.42 13.09 23.81
N PHE A 100 6.47 13.82 23.47
CA PHE A 100 6.54 15.28 23.68
C PHE A 100 7.13 16.08 22.51
N GLY A 101 7.56 15.44 21.43
CA GLY A 101 7.91 16.13 20.20
C GLY A 101 6.66 16.52 19.43
N PRO A 102 6.64 17.65 18.70
CA PRO A 102 5.61 17.86 17.69
C PRO A 102 5.75 16.70 16.71
N SER A 103 4.80 15.78 16.74
CA SER A 103 4.67 14.76 15.71
C SER A 103 4.59 15.51 14.39
N ASP A 104 5.48 15.21 13.48
CA ASP A 104 5.45 15.79 12.14
C ASP A 104 4.29 15.10 11.39
N GLU A 105 3.05 15.40 11.83
CA GLU A 105 1.81 14.87 11.26
C GLU A 105 1.78 15.07 9.74
N ARG A 106 2.42 16.16 9.26
CA ARG A 106 2.58 16.43 7.84
C ARG A 106 3.50 15.44 7.11
N ALA A 107 4.48 14.85 7.80
CA ALA A 107 5.37 13.86 7.19
C ALA A 107 4.65 12.51 7.00
N GLU A 108 3.75 12.13 7.91
CA GLU A 108 2.95 10.92 7.78
C GLU A 108 1.84 11.06 6.73
N GLU A 109 1.19 12.22 6.64
CA GLU A 109 0.20 12.51 5.60
C GLU A 109 0.76 12.42 4.18
N ASN A 110 2.06 12.61 4.00
CA ASN A 110 2.70 12.57 2.68
C ASN A 110 3.13 11.16 2.24
N LYS A 111 3.12 10.16 3.13
CA LYS A 111 3.44 8.78 2.76
C LYS A 111 2.32 8.21 1.90
N LEU A 112 2.67 7.72 0.72
CA LEU A 112 1.69 7.25 -0.26
C LEU A 112 2.07 5.88 -0.80
N TRP A 113 1.11 4.95 -0.70
CA TRP A 113 1.16 3.63 -1.29
C TRP A 113 0.02 3.46 -2.30
N LYS A 114 0.34 3.04 -3.51
CA LYS A 114 -0.64 2.66 -4.53
C LYS A 114 -0.42 1.22 -4.92
N MET A 115 -1.44 0.40 -4.74
CA MET A 115 -1.47 -1.01 -5.09
C MET A 115 -2.48 -1.25 -6.18
N TYR A 116 -2.04 -1.89 -7.25
CA TYR A 116 -2.88 -2.25 -8.38
C TYR A 116 -3.00 -3.75 -8.46
N LEU A 117 -4.23 -4.27 -8.44
CA LEU A 117 -4.55 -5.70 -8.45
C LEU A 117 -5.09 -6.12 -9.80
N THR A 118 -4.69 -7.28 -10.32
CA THR A 118 -5.23 -7.78 -11.59
C THR A 118 -6.71 -8.13 -11.48
N GLU A 119 -7.48 -7.84 -12.53
CA GLU A 119 -8.89 -8.24 -12.63
C GLU A 119 -9.05 -9.70 -13.11
N SER A 120 -7.97 -10.36 -13.52
CA SER A 120 -8.01 -11.66 -14.19
C SER A 120 -8.28 -12.83 -13.26
N LYS A 121 -8.13 -12.69 -11.94
CA LYS A 121 -8.24 -13.78 -10.97
C LYS A 121 -8.98 -13.37 -9.70
N PRO A 122 -9.70 -14.32 -9.08
CA PRO A 122 -10.39 -14.05 -7.81
C PRO A 122 -9.43 -13.94 -6.61
N TYR A 123 -9.79 -13.06 -5.66
CA TYR A 123 -9.01 -12.76 -4.47
C TYR A 123 -9.67 -13.23 -3.17
N LEU A 124 -8.81 -13.69 -2.26
CA LEU A 124 -9.01 -13.70 -0.82
C LEU A 124 -8.11 -12.57 -0.28
N LEU A 125 -8.71 -11.42 0.02
CA LEU A 125 -7.98 -10.20 0.35
C LEU A 125 -8.01 -9.92 1.85
N GLU A 126 -6.84 -9.79 2.46
CA GLU A 126 -6.68 -9.42 3.86
C GLU A 126 -5.80 -8.16 3.95
N LEU A 127 -6.38 -7.09 4.50
CA LEU A 127 -5.72 -5.80 4.66
C LEU A 127 -5.63 -5.47 6.16
N ASN A 128 -4.40 -5.37 6.66
CA ASN A 128 -4.11 -4.91 8.01
C ASN A 128 -3.48 -3.52 7.91
N TYR A 129 -4.20 -2.51 8.36
CA TYR A 129 -3.82 -1.11 8.18
C TYR A 129 -3.78 -0.38 9.53
N GLY A 130 -2.64 0.21 9.87
CA GLY A 130 -2.42 0.83 11.17
C GLY A 130 -3.08 2.20 11.32
N VAL A 131 -2.47 3.24 10.77
CA VAL A 131 -2.85 4.65 10.94
C VAL A 131 -2.86 5.37 9.60
N GLY A 132 -3.82 6.29 9.39
CA GLY A 132 -3.92 7.13 8.19
C GLY A 132 -5.18 6.89 7.38
N ASN A 133 -5.10 7.01 6.05
CA ASN A 133 -6.26 6.88 5.16
C ASN A 133 -6.07 5.74 4.17
N ALA A 134 -7.04 4.84 4.07
CA ALA A 134 -7.07 3.81 3.05
C ALA A 134 -8.28 3.97 2.13
N ASN A 135 -8.05 4.05 0.84
CA ASN A 135 -9.09 4.09 -0.19
C ASN A 135 -8.97 2.84 -1.06
N ILE A 136 -9.94 1.96 -0.93
CA ILE A 136 -9.93 0.63 -1.50
C ILE A 136 -11.06 0.54 -2.53
N ASP A 137 -10.69 0.59 -3.80
CA ASP A 137 -11.60 0.40 -4.93
C ASP A 137 -11.49 -1.05 -5.40
N LEU A 138 -12.54 -1.81 -5.21
CA LEU A 138 -12.63 -3.22 -5.59
C LEU A 138 -13.50 -3.43 -6.82
N SER A 139 -13.82 -2.37 -7.55
CA SER A 139 -14.62 -2.42 -8.76
C SER A 139 -13.97 -3.33 -9.81
N GLY A 140 -14.71 -4.25 -10.38
CA GLY A 140 -14.20 -5.22 -11.37
C GLY A 140 -13.36 -6.36 -10.80
N LEU A 141 -13.00 -6.34 -9.51
CA LEU A 141 -12.30 -7.45 -8.88
C LEU A 141 -13.26 -8.53 -8.41
N ALA A 142 -12.94 -9.78 -8.69
CA ALA A 142 -13.66 -10.93 -8.15
C ALA A 142 -13.17 -11.21 -6.72
N ILE A 143 -13.84 -10.66 -5.72
CA ILE A 143 -13.48 -10.82 -4.31
C ILE A 143 -14.28 -11.96 -3.69
N LYS A 144 -13.63 -13.08 -3.39
CA LYS A 144 -14.22 -14.21 -2.68
C LYS A 144 -14.30 -13.98 -1.16
N ARG A 145 -13.34 -13.23 -0.63
CA ARG A 145 -13.30 -12.84 0.79
C ARG A 145 -12.55 -11.55 0.95
N LEU A 146 -13.12 -10.63 1.74
CA LEU A 146 -12.46 -9.42 2.20
C LEU A 146 -12.39 -9.41 3.71
N LYS A 147 -11.19 -9.24 4.26
CA LYS A 147 -10.97 -8.97 5.68
C LYS A 147 -10.15 -7.70 5.82
N ILE A 148 -10.68 -6.74 6.57
CA ILE A 148 -9.98 -5.50 6.87
C ILE A 148 -9.84 -5.39 8.39
N THR A 149 -8.62 -5.17 8.83
CA THR A 149 -8.29 -4.89 10.23
C THR A 149 -7.61 -3.55 10.28
N THR A 150 -8.13 -2.63 11.08
CA THR A 150 -7.58 -1.28 11.20
C THR A 150 -7.25 -0.96 12.65
N GLY A 151 -6.24 -0.09 12.81
CA GLY A 151 -6.00 0.60 14.07
C GLY A 151 -6.79 1.91 14.11
N SER A 152 -6.09 3.03 14.07
CA SER A 152 -6.68 4.39 14.02
C SER A 152 -6.64 4.93 12.58
N ALA A 153 -7.43 4.33 11.69
CA ALA A 153 -7.42 4.66 10.27
C ALA A 153 -8.83 4.95 9.74
N ASP A 154 -8.92 5.89 8.79
CA ASP A 154 -10.14 6.11 7.98
C ASP A 154 -10.05 5.21 6.73
N VAL A 155 -10.97 4.25 6.62
CA VAL A 155 -10.98 3.28 5.53
C VAL A 155 -12.25 3.40 4.73
N LYS A 156 -12.11 3.67 3.42
CA LYS A 156 -13.19 3.73 2.45
C LYS A 156 -13.08 2.56 1.49
N VAL A 157 -14.13 1.77 1.38
CA VAL A 157 -14.21 0.64 0.45
C VAL A 157 -15.32 0.90 -0.55
N GLY A 158 -15.00 0.83 -1.83
CA GLY A 158 -15.94 0.99 -2.93
C GLY A 158 -16.08 -0.28 -3.78
N TYR A 159 -17.32 -0.59 -4.15
CA TYR A 159 -17.70 -1.60 -5.12
C TYR A 159 -18.62 -0.98 -6.16
N TYR A 160 -18.26 -1.06 -7.41
CA TYR A 160 -19.06 -0.53 -8.52
C TYR A 160 -19.40 -1.60 -9.56
N SER A 161 -19.42 -2.89 -9.18
CA SER A 161 -19.76 -3.99 -10.09
C SER A 161 -20.78 -4.93 -9.48
N GLU A 162 -21.56 -5.59 -10.36
CA GLU A 162 -22.58 -6.59 -10.00
C GLU A 162 -21.97 -7.97 -9.66
N LEU A 163 -20.68 -8.06 -9.36
CA LEU A 163 -20.04 -9.33 -9.00
C LEU A 163 -20.53 -9.82 -7.64
N GLU A 164 -20.82 -11.11 -7.53
CA GLU A 164 -21.08 -11.73 -6.24
C GLU A 164 -19.81 -11.77 -5.41
N ASN A 165 -19.78 -10.97 -4.35
CA ASN A 165 -18.67 -10.88 -3.43
C ASN A 165 -19.11 -11.29 -2.03
N GLN A 166 -18.28 -12.09 -1.36
CA GLN A 166 -18.45 -12.40 0.05
C GLN A 166 -17.50 -11.51 0.86
N VAL A 167 -18.06 -10.68 1.73
CA VAL A 167 -17.32 -9.74 2.57
C VAL A 167 -17.47 -10.12 4.03
N ASP A 168 -16.33 -10.26 4.73
CA ASP A 168 -16.24 -10.58 6.15
C ASP A 168 -15.44 -9.43 6.80
N MET A 169 -16.10 -8.58 7.58
CA MET A 169 -15.53 -7.37 8.19
C MET A 169 -15.51 -7.48 9.71
#